data_80fe76d965dc32a983f210a4323b846a
#
_entry.id   80fe76d965dc32a983f210a4323b846a
#
_cell.length_a   1.000
_cell.length_b   1.000
_cell.length_c   1.000
_cell.angle_alpha   90.00
_cell.angle_beta   90.00
_cell.angle_gamma   90.00
#
_symmetry.space_group_name_H-M   'P 1'
#
loop_
_entity.id
_entity.type
_entity.pdbx_description
1 polymer ?
#
loop_
_entity_poly.entity_id
_entity_poly.type
_entity_poly.pdbx_seq_one_letter_code
_entity_poly.pdbx_strand_id
1 'polypeptide(L)'
;MKNRKLLSITVILCILVAFFAFFHLNSREQISAQCVQLTADNKNYEITLSDLSYEHVSGVRINGKGEEIPVEGQGIALSDLLKQYNVTDFGKITVISDDSYSAKVSADEVDKAFFLMEETELRLLVFGDKDSKRSVSNVKHIIAE
;
A
#
# COMPACT_ATOMS: atom_id res chain seq x y z
N MET A 1 -12.42 30.52 -46.22
CA MET A 1 -11.98 29.11 -46.13
C MET A 1 -10.86 28.89 -45.11
N LYS A 2 -9.87 29.72 -45.02
CA LYS A 2 -8.73 29.59 -44.08
C LYS A 2 -9.15 29.55 -42.60
N ASN A 3 -10.09 30.36 -42.20
CA ASN A 3 -10.57 30.50 -40.80
C ASN A 3 -11.40 29.26 -40.34
N ARG A 4 -12.10 28.60 -41.26
CA ARG A 4 -12.86 27.36 -40.89
C ARG A 4 -11.95 26.20 -40.56
N LYS A 5 -10.83 26.04 -41.26
CA LYS A 5 -9.83 25.00 -40.98
C LYS A 5 -9.12 25.26 -39.64
N LEU A 6 -8.83 26.53 -39.35
CA LEU A 6 -8.22 26.92 -38.08
C LEU A 6 -9.17 26.63 -36.90
N LEU A 7 -10.45 27.00 -37.07
CA LEU A 7 -11.49 26.74 -36.06
C LEU A 7 -11.64 25.23 -35.78
N SER A 8 -11.64 24.40 -36.83
CA SER A 8 -11.74 22.95 -36.67
C SER A 8 -10.55 22.34 -35.93
N ILE A 9 -9.34 22.84 -36.20
CA ILE A 9 -8.11 22.37 -35.51
C ILE A 9 -8.15 22.74 -34.03
N THR A 10 -8.60 23.97 -33.71
CA THR A 10 -8.71 24.43 -32.30
C THR A 10 -9.74 23.61 -31.53
N VAL A 11 -10.88 23.28 -32.13
CA VAL A 11 -11.91 22.44 -31.49
C VAL A 11 -11.38 21.03 -31.23
N ILE A 12 -10.68 20.42 -32.19
CA ILE A 12 -10.09 19.09 -32.01
C ILE A 12 -9.06 19.10 -30.89
N LEU A 13 -8.22 20.15 -30.81
CA LEU A 13 -7.22 20.29 -29.76
C LEU A 13 -7.87 20.42 -28.36
N CYS A 14 -8.93 21.20 -28.23
CA CYS A 14 -9.68 21.34 -26.98
C CYS A 14 -10.31 20.02 -26.54
N ILE A 15 -10.86 19.24 -27.47
CA ILE A 15 -11.43 17.91 -27.16
C ILE A 15 -10.34 16.96 -26.69
N LEU A 16 -9.17 16.96 -27.32
CA LEU A 16 -8.02 16.15 -26.93
C LEU A 16 -7.54 16.48 -25.52
N VAL A 17 -7.38 17.77 -25.22
CA VAL A 17 -6.97 18.23 -23.86
C VAL A 17 -8.01 17.83 -22.82
N ALA A 18 -9.30 18.01 -23.09
CA ALA A 18 -10.37 17.60 -22.18
C ALA A 18 -10.38 16.08 -21.96
N PHE A 19 -10.14 15.29 -23.01
CA PHE A 19 -10.06 13.83 -22.95
C PHE A 19 -8.87 13.37 -22.08
N PHE A 20 -7.68 13.95 -22.30
CA PHE A 20 -6.51 13.62 -21.46
C PHE A 20 -6.67 14.07 -20.02
N ALA A 21 -7.27 15.22 -19.76
CA ALA A 21 -7.57 15.69 -18.42
C ALA A 21 -8.56 14.77 -17.69
N PHE A 22 -9.62 14.33 -18.39
CA PHE A 22 -10.59 13.37 -17.85
C PHE A 22 -9.94 12.01 -17.54
N PHE A 23 -9.10 11.53 -18.45
CA PHE A 23 -8.38 10.25 -18.25
C PHE A 23 -7.40 10.34 -17.07
N HIS A 24 -6.71 11.47 -16.93
CA HIS A 24 -5.78 11.69 -15.82
C HIS A 24 -6.48 11.81 -14.46
N LEU A 25 -7.64 12.48 -14.43
CA LEU A 25 -8.46 12.56 -13.21
C LEU A 25 -9.04 11.18 -12.84
N ASN A 26 -9.55 10.44 -13.82
CA ASN A 26 -10.12 9.11 -13.59
C ASN A 26 -9.05 8.08 -13.17
N SER A 27 -7.82 8.22 -13.64
CA SER A 27 -6.69 7.39 -13.19
C SER A 27 -6.31 7.67 -11.74
N ARG A 28 -6.52 8.89 -11.24
CA ARG A 28 -6.31 9.22 -9.83
C ARG A 28 -7.35 8.59 -8.90
N GLU A 29 -8.60 8.47 -9.35
CA GLU A 29 -9.66 7.82 -8.56
C GLU A 29 -9.43 6.30 -8.42
N GLN A 30 -8.80 5.64 -9.40
CA GLN A 30 -8.45 4.22 -9.29
C GLN A 30 -7.35 3.93 -8.28
N ILE A 31 -6.50 4.90 -7.96
CA ILE A 31 -5.43 4.78 -6.96
C ILE A 31 -6.00 4.73 -5.52
N SER A 32 -7.13 5.38 -5.28
CA SER A 32 -7.79 5.42 -3.97
C SER A 32 -8.58 4.15 -3.63
N ALA A 33 -8.79 3.26 -4.58
CA ALA A 33 -9.59 2.04 -4.41
C ALA A 33 -8.74 0.77 -4.21
N GLN A 34 -7.46 0.89 -3.86
CA GLN A 34 -6.70 -0.30 -3.49
C GLN A 34 -7.15 -0.80 -2.13
N CYS A 35 -7.59 -2.05 -2.11
CA CYS A 35 -8.05 -2.74 -0.93
C CYS A 35 -7.09 -3.87 -0.55
N VAL A 36 -6.88 -4.03 0.75
CA VAL A 36 -6.18 -5.15 1.35
C VAL A 36 -7.18 -5.96 2.15
N GLN A 37 -7.15 -7.27 2.04
CA GLN A 37 -8.00 -8.14 2.83
C GLN A 37 -7.34 -8.46 4.17
N LEU A 38 -8.10 -8.37 5.26
CA LEU A 38 -7.70 -8.83 6.58
C LEU A 38 -8.63 -9.96 6.99
N THR A 39 -8.07 -11.13 7.25
CA THR A 39 -8.79 -12.28 7.81
C THR A 39 -8.38 -12.49 9.26
N ALA A 40 -9.34 -12.46 10.17
CA ALA A 40 -9.14 -12.71 11.58
C ALA A 40 -10.41 -13.32 12.18
N ASP A 41 -10.30 -14.28 13.11
CA ASP A 41 -11.43 -14.92 13.81
C ASP A 41 -12.53 -15.43 12.86
N ASN A 42 -12.16 -16.02 11.72
CA ASN A 42 -13.06 -16.46 10.65
C ASN A 42 -13.91 -15.33 10.02
N LYS A 43 -13.49 -14.08 10.18
CA LYS A 43 -14.09 -12.90 9.54
C LYS A 43 -13.14 -12.32 8.52
N ASN A 44 -13.70 -11.80 7.44
CA ASN A 44 -12.96 -11.08 6.41
C ASN A 44 -13.33 -9.61 6.46
N TYR A 45 -12.32 -8.78 6.54
CA TYR A 45 -12.44 -7.32 6.47
C TYR A 45 -11.77 -6.84 5.19
N GLU A 46 -12.39 -5.89 4.54
CA GLU A 46 -11.80 -5.18 3.40
C GLU A 46 -11.26 -3.84 3.91
N ILE A 47 -9.96 -3.65 3.80
CA ILE A 47 -9.27 -2.44 4.23
C ILE A 47 -9.03 -1.58 3.00
N THR A 48 -9.69 -0.43 2.93
CA THR A 48 -9.39 0.57 1.91
C THR A 48 -8.19 1.40 2.35
N LEU A 49 -7.16 1.50 1.52
CA LEU A 49 -5.91 2.17 1.91
C LEU A 49 -6.10 3.65 2.23
N SER A 50 -7.09 4.32 1.61
CA SER A 50 -7.42 5.71 1.91
C SER A 50 -8.04 5.94 3.29
N ASP A 51 -8.56 4.89 3.92
CA ASP A 51 -9.24 4.99 5.22
C ASP A 51 -8.28 4.76 6.39
N LEU A 52 -7.03 4.45 6.11
CA LEU A 52 -6.00 4.24 7.11
C LEU A 52 -5.41 5.56 7.58
N SER A 53 -5.15 5.65 8.88
CA SER A 53 -4.43 6.79 9.47
C SER A 53 -2.93 6.54 9.38
N TYR A 54 -2.27 7.23 8.47
CA TYR A 54 -0.82 7.12 8.30
C TYR A 54 -0.08 8.09 9.20
N GLU A 55 1.04 7.62 9.73
CA GLU A 55 1.99 8.41 10.51
C GLU A 55 3.35 8.41 9.82
N HIS A 56 4.21 9.33 10.24
CA HIS A 56 5.60 9.35 9.76
C HIS A 56 6.36 8.17 10.38
N VAL A 57 6.86 7.29 9.52
CA VAL A 57 7.66 6.12 9.92
C VAL A 57 9.08 6.30 9.39
N SER A 58 10.06 6.11 10.26
CA SER A 58 11.47 6.10 9.89
C SER A 58 12.19 4.94 10.56
N GLY A 59 13.15 4.36 9.87
CA GLY A 59 13.93 3.23 10.39
C GLY A 59 14.96 2.76 9.40
N VAL A 60 15.49 1.57 9.63
CA VAL A 60 16.48 0.93 8.75
C VAL A 60 15.96 -0.45 8.36
N ARG A 61 16.02 -0.75 7.09
CA ARG A 61 15.75 -2.10 6.56
C ARG A 61 17.02 -2.70 5.96
N ILE A 62 17.08 -4.01 5.92
CA ILE A 62 18.13 -4.74 5.22
C ILE A 62 17.64 -5.07 3.81
N ASN A 63 18.45 -4.80 2.79
CA ASN A 63 18.15 -5.16 1.41
C ASN A 63 18.55 -6.63 1.11
N GLY A 64 18.25 -7.10 -0.11
CA GLY A 64 18.58 -8.46 -0.55
C GLY A 64 20.09 -8.75 -0.61
N LYS A 65 20.95 -7.72 -0.53
CA LYS A 65 22.42 -7.84 -0.49
C LYS A 65 22.97 -7.82 0.94
N GLY A 66 22.13 -7.64 1.95
CA GLY A 66 22.53 -7.53 3.35
C GLY A 66 22.97 -6.13 3.76
N GLU A 67 22.72 -5.10 2.96
CA GLU A 67 23.09 -3.72 3.25
C GLU A 67 21.95 -3.02 4.01
N GLU A 68 22.33 -2.14 4.95
CA GLU A 68 21.40 -1.28 5.66
C GLU A 68 20.95 -0.12 4.77
N ILE A 69 19.63 0.01 4.59
CA ILE A 69 19.02 1.10 3.83
C ILE A 69 18.10 1.88 4.75
N PRO A 70 18.33 3.20 4.90
CA PRO A 70 17.38 4.04 5.63
C PRO A 70 16.05 4.09 4.91
N VAL A 71 14.97 4.03 5.67
CA VAL A 71 13.58 4.07 5.19
C VAL A 71 12.86 5.18 5.92
N GLU A 72 12.16 6.01 5.16
CA GLU A 72 11.36 7.11 5.68
C GLU A 72 10.13 7.29 4.80
N GLY A 73 8.97 7.48 5.42
CA GLY A 73 7.73 7.68 4.68
C GLY A 73 6.48 7.67 5.55
N GLN A 74 5.34 7.66 4.91
CA GLN A 74 4.04 7.52 5.57
C GLN A 74 3.73 6.03 5.74
N GLY A 75 3.32 5.64 6.92
CA GLY A 75 3.02 4.25 7.22
C GLY A 75 2.09 4.08 8.40
N ILE A 76 1.76 2.85 8.71
CA ILE A 76 0.95 2.46 9.87
C ILE A 76 1.60 1.27 10.56
N ALA A 77 1.67 1.30 11.89
CA ALA A 77 2.09 0.13 12.66
C ALA A 77 1.10 -1.02 12.47
N LEU A 78 1.61 -2.24 12.29
CA LEU A 78 0.76 -3.43 12.17
C LEU A 78 -0.13 -3.59 13.39
N SER A 79 0.40 -3.34 14.59
CA SER A 79 -0.37 -3.38 15.85
C SER A 79 -1.55 -2.38 15.86
N ASP A 80 -1.38 -1.19 15.31
CA ASP A 80 -2.44 -0.17 15.29
C ASP A 80 -3.49 -0.49 14.22
N LEU A 81 -3.09 -1.03 13.08
CA LEU A 81 -4.02 -1.54 12.08
C LEU A 81 -4.88 -2.67 12.66
N LEU A 82 -4.30 -3.62 13.36
CA LEU A 82 -5.05 -4.72 13.99
C LEU A 82 -6.02 -4.22 15.07
N LYS A 83 -5.60 -3.24 15.89
CA LYS A 83 -6.48 -2.59 16.90
C LYS A 83 -7.68 -1.90 16.25
N GLN A 84 -7.50 -1.24 15.12
CA GLN A 84 -8.57 -0.56 14.39
C GLN A 84 -9.70 -1.54 13.98
N TYR A 85 -9.36 -2.80 13.72
CA TYR A 85 -10.32 -3.85 13.39
C TYR A 85 -10.67 -4.76 14.58
N ASN A 86 -10.28 -4.38 15.81
CA ASN A 86 -10.50 -5.14 17.05
C ASN A 86 -9.91 -6.56 17.01
N VAL A 87 -8.81 -6.76 16.30
CA VAL A 87 -8.06 -8.00 16.26
C VAL A 87 -7.02 -7.98 17.36
N THR A 88 -7.28 -8.68 18.46
CA THR A 88 -6.45 -8.66 19.67
C THR A 88 -5.92 -10.03 20.09
N ASP A 89 -6.54 -11.10 19.62
CA ASP A 89 -6.15 -12.48 19.95
C ASP A 89 -5.57 -13.17 18.71
N PHE A 90 -4.25 -13.24 18.68
CA PHE A 90 -3.50 -13.90 17.60
C PHE A 90 -2.12 -14.34 18.11
N GLY A 91 -1.63 -15.44 17.61
CA GLY A 91 -0.26 -15.90 17.86
C GLY A 91 0.71 -15.46 16.75
N LYS A 92 0.18 -15.26 15.56
CA LYS A 92 0.96 -15.01 14.34
C LYS A 92 0.15 -14.23 13.32
N ILE A 93 0.82 -13.36 12.60
CA ILE A 93 0.27 -12.66 11.43
C ILE A 93 1.00 -13.13 10.18
N THR A 94 0.26 -13.58 9.17
CA THR A 94 0.79 -13.88 7.83
C THR A 94 0.40 -12.76 6.88
N VAL A 95 1.38 -12.16 6.23
CA VAL A 95 1.21 -11.08 5.24
C VAL A 95 1.56 -11.62 3.87
N ILE A 96 0.66 -11.48 2.92
CA ILE A 96 0.76 -12.06 1.58
C ILE A 96 0.70 -10.94 0.54
N SER A 97 1.62 -10.98 -0.41
CA SER A 97 1.66 -10.06 -1.56
C SER A 97 0.83 -10.55 -2.75
N ASP A 98 0.74 -9.71 -3.76
CA ASP A 98 0.05 -10.02 -5.02
C ASP A 98 0.66 -11.21 -5.77
N ASP A 99 1.98 -11.38 -5.71
CA ASP A 99 2.71 -12.51 -6.30
C ASP A 99 2.73 -13.78 -5.42
N SER A 100 1.91 -13.81 -4.37
CA SER A 100 1.82 -14.92 -3.40
C SER A 100 3.05 -15.10 -2.49
N TYR A 101 4.00 -14.16 -2.52
CA TYR A 101 5.06 -14.15 -1.53
C TYR A 101 4.48 -13.85 -0.14
N SER A 102 4.94 -14.53 0.89
CA SER A 102 4.41 -14.34 2.23
C SER A 102 5.50 -14.26 3.29
N ALA A 103 5.24 -13.46 4.30
CA ALA A 103 6.05 -13.36 5.50
C ALA A 103 5.18 -13.52 6.75
N LYS A 104 5.81 -13.99 7.82
CA LYS A 104 5.15 -14.22 9.11
C LYS A 104 5.76 -13.32 10.17
N VAL A 105 4.89 -12.70 10.96
CA VAL A 105 5.24 -11.89 12.12
C VAL A 105 4.57 -12.51 13.33
N SER A 106 5.34 -12.85 14.35
CA SER A 106 4.80 -13.36 15.61
C SER A 106 4.20 -12.26 16.46
N ALA A 107 3.31 -12.61 17.38
CA ALA A 107 2.62 -11.65 18.23
C ALA A 107 3.57 -10.78 19.07
N ASP A 108 4.71 -11.34 19.49
CA ASP A 108 5.74 -10.64 20.27
C ASP A 108 6.58 -9.65 19.43
N GLU A 109 6.51 -9.74 18.10
CA GLU A 109 7.23 -8.86 17.16
C GLU A 109 6.32 -7.86 16.45
N VAL A 110 5.01 -7.93 16.65
CA VAL A 110 4.03 -7.12 15.91
C VAL A 110 4.29 -5.61 16.04
N ASP A 111 4.83 -5.16 17.16
CA ASP A 111 5.17 -3.75 17.40
C ASP A 111 6.39 -3.26 16.60
N LYS A 112 7.17 -4.18 16.03
CA LYS A 112 8.30 -3.86 15.15
C LYS A 112 7.92 -3.87 13.66
N ALA A 113 6.70 -4.31 13.35
CA ALA A 113 6.18 -4.43 12.00
C ALA A 113 5.38 -3.20 11.61
N PHE A 114 5.68 -2.65 10.43
CA PHE A 114 5.04 -1.47 9.89
C PHE A 114 4.66 -1.71 8.43
N PHE A 115 3.53 -1.16 8.03
CA PHE A 115 3.20 -1.00 6.62
C PHE A 115 3.58 0.39 6.17
N LEU A 116 4.50 0.47 5.22
CA LEU A 116 4.89 1.72 4.57
C LEU A 116 4.08 1.90 3.28
N MET A 117 3.55 3.09 3.07
CA MET A 117 2.91 3.45 1.81
C MET A 117 3.99 3.81 0.78
N GLU A 118 4.11 2.99 -0.26
CA GLU A 118 4.98 3.25 -1.41
C GLU A 118 4.10 3.52 -2.63
N GLU A 119 4.07 4.78 -3.10
CA GLU A 119 3.21 5.23 -4.19
C GLU A 119 1.73 4.84 -3.98
N THR A 120 1.32 3.66 -4.38
CA THR A 120 -0.05 3.14 -4.32
C THR A 120 -0.16 1.81 -3.59
N GLU A 121 0.93 1.30 -3.04
CA GLU A 121 1.03 -0.04 -2.47
C GLU A 121 1.50 0.02 -1.02
N LEU A 122 1.10 -0.98 -0.23
CA LEU A 122 1.66 -1.20 1.09
C LEU A 122 2.84 -2.16 1.03
N ARG A 123 3.92 -1.78 1.69
CA ARG A 123 5.06 -2.66 1.94
C ARG A 123 5.15 -2.98 3.43
N LEU A 124 5.18 -4.27 3.77
CA LEU A 124 5.54 -4.71 5.11
C LEU A 124 7.05 -4.56 5.33
N LEU A 125 7.41 -3.95 6.44
CA LEU A 125 8.76 -3.89 6.98
C LEU A 125 8.75 -4.34 8.43
N VAL A 126 9.72 -5.15 8.83
CA VAL A 126 9.95 -5.50 10.23
C VAL A 126 11.30 -4.92 10.63
N PHE A 127 11.27 -3.90 11.48
CA PHE A 127 12.50 -3.25 11.91
C PHE A 127 13.28 -4.14 12.88
N GLY A 128 14.59 -4.16 12.68
CA GLY A 128 15.50 -5.04 13.43
C GLY A 128 15.74 -6.40 12.80
N ASP A 129 15.16 -6.69 11.65
CA ASP A 129 15.49 -7.89 10.87
C ASP A 129 16.94 -7.84 10.37
N LYS A 130 17.55 -9.00 10.30
CA LYS A 130 18.93 -9.18 9.81
C LYS A 130 19.00 -9.44 8.29
N ASP A 131 17.85 -9.63 7.65
CA ASP A 131 17.73 -9.87 6.22
C ASP A 131 16.41 -9.27 5.68
N SER A 132 16.20 -9.40 4.37
CA SER A 132 15.02 -8.86 3.69
C SER A 132 13.84 -9.84 3.56
N LYS A 133 13.91 -11.02 4.16
CA LYS A 133 12.92 -12.09 3.94
C LYS A 133 11.51 -11.74 4.41
N ARG A 134 11.37 -10.83 5.38
CA ARG A 134 10.06 -10.37 5.86
C ARG A 134 9.64 -9.03 5.26
N SER A 135 10.37 -8.51 4.26
CA SER A 135 9.96 -7.34 3.49
C SER A 135 9.02 -7.78 2.35
N VAL A 136 7.74 -7.48 2.48
CA VAL A 136 6.70 -7.88 1.51
C VAL A 136 6.15 -6.62 0.84
N SER A 137 6.37 -6.48 -0.46
CA SER A 137 5.79 -5.40 -1.27
C SER A 137 4.42 -5.78 -1.81
N ASN A 138 3.63 -4.80 -2.20
CA ASN A 138 2.30 -4.96 -2.78
C ASN A 138 1.43 -5.93 -1.97
N VAL A 139 1.26 -5.61 -0.67
CA VAL A 139 0.47 -6.41 0.26
C VAL A 139 -0.98 -6.47 -0.19
N LYS A 140 -1.55 -7.67 -0.27
CA LYS A 140 -2.95 -7.93 -0.66
C LYS A 140 -3.77 -8.60 0.42
N HIS A 141 -3.15 -9.43 1.25
CA HIS A 141 -3.86 -10.17 2.28
C HIS A 141 -3.06 -10.25 3.58
N ILE A 142 -3.75 -10.03 4.67
CA ILE A 142 -3.24 -10.14 6.04
C ILE A 142 -4.09 -11.18 6.77
N ILE A 143 -3.48 -12.17 7.37
CA ILE A 143 -4.17 -13.24 8.09
C ILE A 143 -3.65 -13.26 9.52
N ALA A 144 -4.55 -13.06 10.48
CA ALA A 144 -4.29 -13.20 11.91
C ALA A 144 -4.75 -14.60 12.37
N GLU A 145 -3.81 -15.36 12.94
CA GLU A 145 -4.01 -16.74 13.43
C GLU A 145 -3.53 -16.91 14.87
#